data_1860e0f391c29c99875639d8ca6ff024
#
_entry.id   1860e0f391c29c99875639d8ca6ff024
#
_cell.length_a   1.000
_cell.length_b   1.000
_cell.length_c   1.000
_cell.angle_alpha   90.00
_cell.angle_beta   90.00
_cell.angle_gamma   90.00
#
_symmetry.space_group_name_H-M   'P 1'
#
loop_
_entity.id
_entity.type
_entity.pdbx_description
1 polymer ?
#
loop_
_entity_poly.entity_id
_entity_poly.type
_entity_poly.pdbx_seq_one_letter_code
_entity_poly.pdbx_strand_id
1 'polypeptide(L)'
;MRKEARHTSEMVSQLLYNETYIVLDKTQEWVLVRTRNSGDESGTSLYEGWIQAKQFCEISDEDFKALKGKKTYLINKPFAEHEGKFLTLGTPLYEPHPDAVEIPSVFHPELMVEYAKLLLGAPYLWGGRTTMGIDCSGLTQVCACLAGHYLPRDANQQVGSGELVYFLQEVQPGDLAFFGDEDGQITHVGIIMNDEQIIHCSGHVRIDYLDQTGIFNKERNEHTHRLQVIKRMV
;
A
#
# COMPACT_ATOMS: atom_id res chain seq x y z
N MET A 1 5.88 -5.59 -10.90
CA MET A 1 7.23 -6.06 -10.52
C MET A 1 7.21 -7.57 -10.30
N ARG A 2 8.25 -8.26 -10.71
CA ARG A 2 8.40 -9.72 -10.59
C ARG A 2 9.61 -10.05 -9.73
N LYS A 3 9.56 -11.19 -9.04
CA LYS A 3 10.67 -11.68 -8.21
C LYS A 3 11.90 -12.05 -9.05
N GLU A 4 11.69 -12.56 -10.26
CA GLU A 4 12.73 -12.94 -11.22
C GLU A 4 12.42 -12.35 -12.60
N ALA A 5 13.43 -12.20 -13.46
CA ALA A 5 13.35 -11.62 -14.81
C ALA A 5 12.59 -12.54 -15.81
N ARG A 6 11.35 -12.92 -15.51
CA ARG A 6 10.50 -13.77 -16.38
C ARG A 6 9.01 -13.54 -16.10
N HIS A 7 8.19 -13.72 -17.12
CA HIS A 7 6.73 -13.51 -17.05
C HIS A 7 6.01 -14.45 -16.07
N THR A 8 6.49 -15.66 -15.90
CA THR A 8 5.90 -16.69 -15.03
C THR A 8 6.34 -16.59 -13.58
N SER A 9 7.25 -15.65 -13.26
CA SER A 9 7.67 -15.42 -11.88
C SER A 9 6.57 -14.79 -11.05
N GLU A 10 6.64 -14.97 -9.75
CA GLU A 10 5.76 -14.35 -8.76
C GLU A 10 5.69 -12.83 -8.98
N MET A 11 4.49 -12.26 -8.97
CA MET A 11 4.29 -10.81 -8.89
C MET A 11 4.46 -10.39 -7.43
N VAL A 12 5.45 -9.56 -7.16
CA VAL A 12 5.78 -9.14 -5.78
C VAL A 12 5.28 -7.74 -5.45
N SER A 13 5.10 -6.88 -6.47
CA SER A 13 4.53 -5.53 -6.31
C SER A 13 4.10 -4.96 -7.67
N GLN A 14 3.49 -3.78 -7.66
CA GLN A 14 3.22 -2.95 -8.83
C GLN A 14 3.90 -1.59 -8.68
N LEU A 15 4.31 -0.99 -9.80
CA LEU A 15 4.67 0.42 -9.89
C LEU A 15 3.48 1.18 -10.45
N LEU A 16 3.14 2.29 -9.83
CA LEU A 16 2.15 3.22 -10.35
C LEU A 16 2.82 4.19 -11.34
N TYR A 17 2.00 4.79 -12.19
CA TYR A 17 2.48 5.82 -13.11
C TYR A 17 3.19 6.95 -12.35
N ASN A 18 4.28 7.47 -12.89
CA ASN A 18 5.15 8.49 -12.28
C ASN A 18 5.89 8.10 -10.98
N GLU A 19 5.75 6.88 -10.46
CA GLU A 19 6.63 6.45 -9.37
C GLU A 19 8.09 6.39 -9.84
N THR A 20 8.99 6.97 -9.05
CA THR A 20 10.42 6.95 -9.34
C THR A 20 11.11 5.76 -8.68
N TYR A 21 12.16 5.24 -9.31
CA TYR A 21 12.93 4.11 -8.81
C TYR A 21 14.39 4.17 -9.32
N ILE A 22 15.24 3.40 -8.68
CA ILE A 22 16.63 3.26 -9.06
C ILE A 22 16.79 2.00 -9.88
N VAL A 23 17.46 2.08 -11.02
CA VAL A 23 17.87 0.91 -11.81
C VAL A 23 19.11 0.30 -11.19
N LEU A 24 19.04 -0.99 -10.82
CA LEU A 24 20.13 -1.74 -10.22
C LEU A 24 20.85 -2.62 -11.24
N ASP A 25 20.08 -3.21 -12.17
CA ASP A 25 20.60 -4.10 -13.21
C ASP A 25 19.69 -4.04 -14.44
N LYS A 26 20.21 -4.38 -15.62
CA LYS A 26 19.50 -4.29 -16.89
C LYS A 26 19.90 -5.43 -17.83
N THR A 27 18.89 -6.12 -18.33
CA THR A 27 19.02 -7.06 -19.46
C THR A 27 18.34 -6.46 -20.69
N GLN A 28 18.31 -7.20 -21.80
CA GLN A 28 17.62 -6.75 -23.01
C GLN A 28 16.10 -6.58 -22.79
N GLU A 29 15.47 -7.43 -21.99
CA GLU A 29 14.01 -7.48 -21.81
C GLU A 29 13.54 -7.04 -20.42
N TRP A 30 14.40 -7.06 -19.41
CA TRP A 30 14.07 -6.82 -18.01
C TRP A 30 15.01 -5.83 -17.36
N VAL A 31 14.48 -5.12 -16.37
CA VAL A 31 15.22 -4.16 -15.54
C VAL A 31 14.96 -4.48 -14.09
N LEU A 32 16.01 -4.69 -13.31
CA LEU A 32 15.92 -4.77 -11.85
C LEU A 32 15.84 -3.36 -11.29
N VAL A 33 14.78 -3.09 -10.56
CA VAL A 33 14.57 -1.77 -9.97
C VAL A 33 14.41 -1.87 -8.46
N ARG A 34 14.83 -0.80 -7.79
CA ARG A 34 14.56 -0.56 -6.36
C ARG A 34 13.63 0.62 -6.25
N THR A 35 12.45 0.40 -5.69
CA THR A 35 11.49 1.47 -5.44
C THR A 35 12.03 2.43 -4.39
N ARG A 36 11.62 3.67 -4.49
CA ARG A 36 11.90 4.70 -3.49
C ARG A 36 10.65 5.56 -3.34
N ASN A 37 10.01 5.49 -2.20
CA ASN A 37 8.91 6.40 -1.94
C ASN A 37 9.45 7.83 -1.83
N SER A 38 8.88 8.74 -2.61
CA SER A 38 9.18 10.16 -2.52
C SER A 38 8.77 10.65 -1.13
N GLY A 39 9.74 10.99 -0.29
CA GLY A 39 9.50 11.40 1.11
C GLY A 39 9.98 10.40 2.16
N ASP A 40 10.28 9.15 1.79
CA ASP A 40 10.96 8.23 2.69
C ASP A 40 12.47 8.50 2.72
N GLU A 41 12.89 9.44 3.56
CA GLU A 41 14.30 9.72 3.79
C GLU A 41 15.01 8.61 4.58
N SER A 42 14.24 7.79 5.32
CA SER A 42 14.78 6.67 6.13
C SER A 42 15.19 5.47 5.29
N GLY A 43 14.65 5.33 4.08
CA GLY A 43 14.88 4.19 3.19
C GLY A 43 14.23 2.87 3.65
N THR A 44 13.28 2.93 4.57
CA THR A 44 12.61 1.72 5.11
C THR A 44 11.64 1.09 4.13
N SER A 45 11.19 1.84 3.14
CA SER A 45 10.23 1.37 2.12
C SER A 45 10.86 0.91 0.81
N LEU A 46 12.16 0.63 0.81
CA LEU A 46 12.85 0.11 -0.37
C LEU A 46 12.39 -1.31 -0.70
N TYR A 47 11.99 -1.52 -1.95
CA TYR A 47 11.53 -2.83 -2.44
C TYR A 47 12.11 -3.11 -3.81
N GLU A 48 12.66 -4.31 -4.01
CA GLU A 48 13.31 -4.68 -5.25
C GLU A 48 12.47 -5.64 -6.08
N GLY A 49 12.59 -5.55 -7.39
CA GLY A 49 11.94 -6.48 -8.29
C GLY A 49 12.20 -6.14 -9.76
N TRP A 50 11.90 -7.10 -10.62
CA TRP A 50 12.10 -7.00 -12.06
C TRP A 50 10.86 -6.44 -12.76
N ILE A 51 11.06 -5.47 -13.64
CA ILE A 51 10.04 -4.94 -14.57
C ILE A 51 10.48 -5.16 -16.01
N GLN A 52 9.52 -5.14 -16.94
CA GLN A 52 9.85 -5.19 -18.35
C GLN A 52 10.53 -3.89 -18.81
N ALA A 53 11.57 -4.02 -19.63
CA ALA A 53 12.29 -2.87 -20.16
C ALA A 53 11.44 -1.91 -21.01
N LYS A 54 10.25 -2.34 -21.44
CA LYS A 54 9.28 -1.51 -22.19
C LYS A 54 8.41 -0.61 -21.29
N GLN A 55 8.47 -0.80 -19.96
CA GLN A 55 7.56 -0.16 -19.00
C GLN A 55 8.19 1.01 -18.25
N PHE A 56 9.40 1.42 -18.58
CA PHE A 56 10.05 2.53 -17.89
C PHE A 56 10.62 3.55 -18.86
N CYS A 57 10.81 4.77 -18.35
CA CYS A 57 11.51 5.84 -19.02
C CYS A 57 12.69 6.29 -18.13
N GLU A 58 13.87 6.33 -18.70
CA GLU A 58 15.03 6.89 -17.99
C GLU A 58 14.90 8.40 -17.93
N ILE A 59 15.19 8.97 -16.78
CA ILE A 59 15.31 10.42 -16.59
C ILE A 59 16.72 10.75 -16.14
N SER A 60 17.18 11.96 -16.45
CA SER A 60 18.49 12.43 -16.00
C SER A 60 18.51 12.71 -14.49
N ASP A 61 19.70 12.74 -13.90
CA ASP A 61 19.86 13.16 -12.49
C ASP A 61 19.37 14.59 -12.26
N GLU A 62 19.43 15.46 -13.26
CA GLU A 62 18.93 16.83 -13.20
C GLU A 62 17.41 16.85 -13.16
N ASP A 63 16.74 16.08 -14.03
CA ASP A 63 15.29 15.94 -14.03
C ASP A 63 14.80 15.33 -12.73
N PHE A 64 15.49 14.29 -12.22
CA PHE A 64 15.16 13.69 -10.94
C PHE A 64 15.28 14.68 -9.77
N LYS A 65 16.34 15.51 -9.74
CA LYS A 65 16.48 16.57 -8.75
C LYS A 65 15.36 17.61 -8.87
N ALA A 66 14.99 17.96 -10.10
CA ALA A 66 13.90 18.90 -10.36
C ALA A 66 12.55 18.33 -9.88
N LEU A 67 12.29 17.03 -10.09
CA LEU A 67 11.09 16.36 -9.57
C LEU A 67 11.03 16.35 -8.05
N LYS A 68 12.15 16.10 -7.36
CA LYS A 68 12.21 16.13 -5.89
C LYS A 68 11.85 17.50 -5.29
N GLY A 69 12.05 18.58 -6.01
CA GLY A 69 11.68 19.94 -5.58
C GLY A 69 10.22 20.29 -5.82
N LYS A 70 9.46 19.44 -6.51
CA LYS A 70 8.04 19.67 -6.80
C LYS A 70 7.15 19.13 -5.70
N LYS A 71 6.00 19.76 -5.52
CA LYS A 71 4.90 19.20 -4.74
C LYS A 71 4.40 17.92 -5.40
N THR A 72 4.11 16.93 -4.59
CA THR A 72 3.53 15.67 -5.03
C THR A 72 2.04 15.65 -4.69
N TYR A 73 1.23 15.35 -5.68
CA TYR A 73 -0.21 15.15 -5.56
C TYR A 73 -0.49 13.67 -5.79
N LEU A 74 -1.41 13.07 -5.05
CA LEU A 74 -1.82 11.69 -5.23
C LEU A 74 -3.26 11.64 -5.71
N ILE A 75 -3.54 10.82 -6.72
CA ILE A 75 -4.91 10.54 -7.14
C ILE A 75 -5.69 10.03 -5.93
N ASN A 76 -6.79 10.72 -5.60
CA ASN A 76 -7.66 10.43 -4.43
C ASN A 76 -9.02 9.84 -4.84
N LYS A 77 -9.13 9.35 -6.06
CA LYS A 77 -10.29 8.64 -6.60
C LYS A 77 -9.90 7.22 -7.01
N PRO A 78 -10.83 6.25 -7.01
CA PRO A 78 -10.56 4.91 -7.49
C PRO A 78 -9.99 4.89 -8.92
N PHE A 79 -10.51 5.78 -9.76
CA PHE A 79 -10.04 6.02 -11.12
C PHE A 79 -10.06 7.50 -11.45
N ALA A 80 -9.05 7.95 -12.18
CA ALA A 80 -8.96 9.27 -12.76
C ALA A 80 -8.41 9.17 -14.18
N GLU A 81 -8.66 10.18 -15.02
CA GLU A 81 -8.09 10.29 -16.36
C GLU A 81 -7.05 11.41 -16.36
N HIS A 82 -5.88 11.12 -16.89
CA HIS A 82 -4.82 12.10 -17.08
C HIS A 82 -4.09 11.81 -18.39
N GLU A 83 -4.08 12.76 -19.33
CA GLU A 83 -3.43 12.65 -20.65
C GLU A 83 -3.81 11.36 -21.42
N GLY A 84 -5.08 10.98 -21.39
CA GLY A 84 -5.57 9.76 -22.04
C GLY A 84 -5.20 8.45 -21.37
N LYS A 85 -4.66 8.51 -20.13
CA LYS A 85 -4.33 7.34 -19.30
C LYS A 85 -5.31 7.22 -18.14
N PHE A 86 -5.69 6.00 -17.80
CA PHE A 86 -6.42 5.71 -16.56
C PHE A 86 -5.43 5.54 -15.41
N LEU A 87 -5.55 6.40 -14.42
CA LEU A 87 -4.78 6.36 -13.18
C LEU A 87 -5.64 5.80 -12.05
N THR A 88 -5.00 5.18 -11.07
CA THR A 88 -5.67 4.59 -9.90
C THR A 88 -5.33 5.35 -8.63
N LEU A 89 -6.10 5.11 -7.58
CA LEU A 89 -5.89 5.66 -6.25
C LEU A 89 -4.41 5.55 -5.84
N GLY A 90 -3.84 6.64 -5.31
CA GLY A 90 -2.45 6.71 -4.85
C GLY A 90 -1.41 6.98 -5.95
N THR A 91 -1.82 7.09 -7.24
CA THR A 91 -0.89 7.43 -8.33
C THR A 91 -0.33 8.85 -8.15
N PRO A 92 1.01 9.04 -8.13
CA PRO A 92 1.61 10.35 -7.95
C PRO A 92 1.58 11.19 -9.22
N LEU A 93 1.30 12.48 -9.04
CA LEU A 93 1.43 13.53 -10.04
C LEU A 93 2.30 14.67 -9.47
N TYR A 94 3.07 15.34 -10.33
CA TYR A 94 3.92 16.46 -9.97
C TYR A 94 3.33 17.81 -10.39
N GLU A 95 2.03 17.83 -10.64
CA GLU A 95 1.21 18.99 -10.97
C GLU A 95 -0.20 18.82 -10.38
N PRO A 96 -0.93 19.91 -10.09
CA PRO A 96 -2.30 19.83 -9.59
C PRO A 96 -3.23 19.12 -10.58
N HIS A 97 -4.14 18.29 -10.05
CA HIS A 97 -5.16 17.58 -10.82
C HIS A 97 -6.49 17.60 -10.05
N PRO A 98 -7.67 17.71 -10.73
CA PRO A 98 -8.99 17.78 -10.04
C PRO A 98 -9.28 16.58 -9.13
N ASP A 99 -8.77 15.39 -9.50
CA ASP A 99 -8.95 14.15 -8.75
C ASP A 99 -7.70 13.75 -7.94
N ALA A 100 -6.87 14.74 -7.57
CA ALA A 100 -5.68 14.51 -6.75
C ALA A 100 -5.63 15.47 -5.56
N VAL A 101 -4.98 15.03 -4.49
CA VAL A 101 -4.71 15.83 -3.30
C VAL A 101 -3.21 15.93 -3.07
N GLU A 102 -2.74 17.06 -2.55
CA GLU A 102 -1.37 17.19 -2.07
C GLU A 102 -1.15 16.23 -0.88
N ILE A 103 -0.03 15.54 -0.83
CA ILE A 103 0.29 14.65 0.29
C ILE A 103 0.34 15.49 1.57
N PRO A 104 -0.40 15.11 2.62
CA PRO A 104 -0.35 15.82 3.90
C PRO A 104 1.07 15.80 4.48
N SER A 105 1.52 16.93 5.03
CA SER A 105 2.80 17.03 5.74
C SER A 105 2.77 16.44 7.15
N VAL A 106 1.57 16.16 7.66
CA VAL A 106 1.29 15.52 8.95
C VAL A 106 0.42 14.31 8.67
N PHE A 107 0.69 13.21 9.35
CA PHE A 107 -0.08 11.99 9.21
C PHE A 107 -1.49 12.13 9.80
N HIS A 108 -2.49 11.69 9.04
CA HIS A 108 -3.90 11.68 9.39
C HIS A 108 -4.48 10.26 9.33
N PRO A 109 -4.36 9.46 10.40
CA PRO A 109 -4.72 8.04 10.38
C PRO A 109 -6.18 7.78 10.00
N GLU A 110 -7.10 8.67 10.35
CA GLU A 110 -8.53 8.58 9.97
C GLU A 110 -8.75 8.60 8.45
N LEU A 111 -7.89 9.28 7.69
CA LEU A 111 -7.95 9.29 6.23
C LEU A 111 -7.65 7.93 5.62
N MET A 112 -6.88 7.06 6.31
CA MET A 112 -6.64 5.69 5.82
C MET A 112 -7.96 4.94 5.68
N VAL A 113 -8.87 5.07 6.64
CA VAL A 113 -10.19 4.43 6.61
C VAL A 113 -11.02 4.97 5.45
N GLU A 114 -11.02 6.30 5.25
CA GLU A 114 -11.78 6.94 4.18
C GLU A 114 -11.29 6.50 2.79
N TYR A 115 -9.98 6.45 2.57
CA TYR A 115 -9.42 5.97 1.31
C TYR A 115 -9.64 4.47 1.09
N ALA A 116 -9.53 3.66 2.14
CA ALA A 116 -9.81 2.23 2.05
C ALA A 116 -11.27 1.93 1.66
N LYS A 117 -12.23 2.73 2.16
CA LYS A 117 -13.65 2.62 1.76
C LYS A 117 -13.88 2.85 0.26
N LEU A 118 -13.06 3.69 -0.39
CA LEU A 118 -13.13 3.90 -1.85
C LEU A 118 -12.75 2.65 -2.64
N LEU A 119 -12.03 1.71 -2.02
CA LEU A 119 -11.58 0.47 -2.63
C LEU A 119 -12.49 -0.74 -2.32
N LEU A 120 -13.60 -0.55 -1.59
CA LEU A 120 -14.52 -1.65 -1.27
C LEU A 120 -14.94 -2.41 -2.53
N GLY A 121 -14.82 -3.74 -2.48
CA GLY A 121 -15.10 -4.62 -3.61
C GLY A 121 -13.95 -4.80 -4.60
N ALA A 122 -12.85 -4.05 -4.50
CA ALA A 122 -11.66 -4.26 -5.33
C ALA A 122 -11.13 -5.69 -5.12
N PRO A 123 -10.84 -6.45 -6.20
CA PRO A 123 -10.45 -7.85 -6.08
C PRO A 123 -9.08 -8.02 -5.43
N TYR A 124 -8.88 -9.12 -4.70
CA TYR A 124 -7.57 -9.50 -4.19
C TYR A 124 -6.64 -9.88 -5.35
N LEU A 125 -5.46 -9.29 -5.35
CA LEU A 125 -4.39 -9.63 -6.27
C LEU A 125 -3.07 -9.63 -5.50
N TRP A 126 -2.41 -10.79 -5.40
CA TRP A 126 -1.10 -10.90 -4.75
C TRP A 126 -0.09 -9.96 -5.42
N GLY A 127 0.59 -9.13 -4.63
CA GLY A 127 1.48 -8.08 -5.13
C GLY A 127 0.76 -6.83 -5.66
N GLY A 128 -0.57 -6.78 -5.59
CA GLY A 128 -1.39 -5.69 -6.13
C GLY A 128 -1.33 -4.41 -5.28
N ARG A 129 -1.40 -3.24 -5.97
CA ARG A 129 -1.42 -1.90 -5.38
C ARG A 129 -2.41 -0.96 -6.07
N THR A 130 -3.35 -1.50 -6.84
CA THR A 130 -4.29 -0.70 -7.66
C THR A 130 -5.74 -1.04 -7.36
N THR A 131 -6.66 -0.17 -7.74
CA THR A 131 -8.10 -0.41 -7.68
C THR A 131 -8.52 -1.66 -8.50
N MET A 132 -7.74 -2.03 -9.53
CA MET A 132 -8.00 -3.21 -10.38
C MET A 132 -7.58 -4.52 -9.71
N GLY A 133 -6.82 -4.47 -8.63
CA GLY A 133 -6.38 -5.59 -7.84
C GLY A 133 -5.36 -5.12 -6.80
N ILE A 134 -5.61 -5.50 -5.54
CA ILE A 134 -4.83 -5.06 -4.40
C ILE A 134 -4.69 -6.21 -3.40
N ASP A 135 -3.54 -6.32 -2.72
CA ASP A 135 -3.41 -7.22 -1.58
C ASP A 135 -3.56 -6.49 -0.23
N CYS A 136 -3.47 -7.22 0.86
CA CYS A 136 -3.70 -6.67 2.20
C CYS A 136 -2.71 -5.55 2.57
N SER A 137 -1.42 -5.75 2.34
CA SER A 137 -0.37 -4.77 2.63
C SER A 137 -0.30 -3.66 1.57
N GLY A 138 -0.69 -3.91 0.33
CA GLY A 138 -0.86 -2.88 -0.70
C GLY A 138 -2.00 -1.91 -0.36
N LEU A 139 -3.11 -2.42 0.19
CA LEU A 139 -4.22 -1.60 0.69
C LEU A 139 -3.75 -0.64 1.77
N THR A 140 -3.10 -1.15 2.83
CA THR A 140 -2.58 -0.31 3.92
C THR A 140 -1.53 0.67 3.43
N GLN A 141 -0.61 0.24 2.54
CA GLN A 141 0.44 1.09 1.99
C GLN A 141 -0.11 2.27 1.18
N VAL A 142 -1.07 2.03 0.27
CA VAL A 142 -1.66 3.08 -0.56
C VAL A 142 -2.47 4.06 0.30
N CYS A 143 -3.27 3.56 1.24
CA CYS A 143 -4.07 4.40 2.13
C CYS A 143 -3.19 5.23 3.08
N ALA A 144 -2.12 4.65 3.63
CA ALA A 144 -1.18 5.37 4.46
C ALA A 144 -0.45 6.49 3.70
N CYS A 145 -0.02 6.22 2.46
CA CYS A 145 0.63 7.22 1.61
C CYS A 145 -0.27 8.44 1.37
N LEU A 146 -1.55 8.22 1.06
CA LEU A 146 -2.56 9.28 0.91
C LEU A 146 -2.86 10.02 2.23
N ALA A 147 -2.67 9.35 3.35
CA ALA A 147 -2.82 9.93 4.68
C ALA A 147 -1.56 10.66 5.19
N GLY A 148 -0.46 10.66 4.42
CA GLY A 148 0.80 11.31 4.77
C GLY A 148 1.83 10.44 5.48
N HIS A 149 1.68 9.10 5.43
CA HIS A 149 2.63 8.16 6.05
C HIS A 149 3.10 7.09 5.07
N TYR A 150 4.38 6.71 5.14
CA TYR A 150 4.96 5.71 4.25
C TYR A 150 5.17 4.37 4.97
N LEU A 151 4.55 3.32 4.46
CA LEU A 151 4.70 1.96 4.97
C LEU A 151 5.56 1.10 4.04
N PRO A 152 6.30 0.12 4.59
CA PRO A 152 6.94 -0.92 3.80
C PRO A 152 5.93 -1.69 2.94
N ARG A 153 6.42 -2.47 1.96
CA ARG A 153 5.54 -3.18 1.03
C ARG A 153 4.83 -4.37 1.68
N ASP A 154 5.51 -5.16 2.47
CA ASP A 154 4.99 -6.43 2.97
C ASP A 154 4.46 -6.31 4.41
N ALA A 155 3.40 -7.05 4.76
CA ALA A 155 2.78 -7.02 6.07
C ALA A 155 3.76 -7.36 7.20
N ASN A 156 4.68 -8.33 6.97
CA ASN A 156 5.71 -8.71 7.91
C ASN A 156 6.79 -7.63 8.14
N GLN A 157 6.90 -6.67 7.23
CA GLN A 157 7.74 -5.48 7.39
C GLN A 157 6.95 -4.35 8.07
N GLN A 158 5.68 -4.16 7.69
CA GLN A 158 4.81 -3.12 8.24
C GLN A 158 4.60 -3.27 9.75
N VAL A 159 4.56 -4.51 10.27
CA VAL A 159 4.41 -4.79 11.71
C VAL A 159 5.57 -4.21 12.55
N GLY A 160 6.72 -3.97 11.93
CA GLY A 160 7.86 -3.30 12.57
C GLY A 160 7.68 -1.80 12.78
N SER A 161 6.65 -1.19 12.18
CA SER A 161 6.37 0.24 12.27
C SER A 161 5.40 0.55 13.41
N GLY A 162 5.43 1.81 13.90
CA GLY A 162 4.48 2.33 14.87
C GLY A 162 4.60 1.75 16.28
N GLU A 163 3.70 2.18 17.16
CA GLU A 163 3.64 1.83 18.57
C GLU A 163 2.62 0.71 18.82
N LEU A 164 2.84 -0.08 19.90
CA LEU A 164 1.92 -1.15 20.29
C LEU A 164 0.63 -0.59 20.89
N VAL A 165 -0.51 -1.14 20.46
CA VAL A 165 -1.80 -0.96 21.11
C VAL A 165 -2.15 -2.29 21.79
N TYR A 166 -2.28 -2.27 23.11
CA TYR A 166 -2.40 -3.50 23.92
C TYR A 166 -3.83 -4.01 24.03
N PHE A 167 -4.82 -3.14 23.97
CA PHE A 167 -6.22 -3.49 24.19
C PHE A 167 -7.10 -2.99 23.04
N LEU A 168 -8.07 -3.82 22.62
CA LEU A 168 -9.04 -3.43 21.60
C LEU A 168 -9.87 -2.18 21.97
N GLN A 169 -10.06 -1.93 23.26
CA GLN A 169 -10.77 -0.74 23.76
C GLN A 169 -9.99 0.57 23.56
N GLU A 170 -8.69 0.47 23.25
CA GLU A 170 -7.80 1.62 23.04
C GLU A 170 -7.56 1.93 21.55
N VAL A 171 -8.09 1.08 20.65
CA VAL A 171 -7.88 1.27 19.22
C VAL A 171 -8.54 2.54 18.70
N GLN A 172 -7.95 3.08 17.66
CA GLN A 172 -8.41 4.27 16.96
C GLN A 172 -8.52 3.98 15.47
N PRO A 173 -9.41 4.68 14.73
CA PRO A 173 -9.46 4.59 13.29
C PRO A 173 -8.09 4.86 12.65
N GLY A 174 -7.65 3.94 11.78
CA GLY A 174 -6.34 4.01 11.13
C GLY A 174 -5.25 3.20 11.82
N ASP A 175 -5.47 2.67 13.04
CA ASP A 175 -4.57 1.66 13.62
C ASP A 175 -4.53 0.42 12.70
N LEU A 176 -3.40 -0.27 12.66
CA LEU A 176 -3.22 -1.47 11.86
C LEU A 176 -3.26 -2.72 12.73
N ALA A 177 -4.14 -3.65 12.38
CA ALA A 177 -4.16 -4.99 12.97
C ALA A 177 -3.41 -5.97 12.08
N PHE A 178 -2.50 -6.74 12.69
CA PHE A 178 -1.69 -7.75 12.03
C PHE A 178 -2.09 -9.14 12.49
N PHE A 179 -2.17 -10.04 11.51
CA PHE A 179 -2.64 -11.40 11.72
C PHE A 179 -1.58 -12.38 11.22
N GLY A 180 -1.52 -13.54 11.86
CA GLY A 180 -0.50 -14.52 11.56
C GLY A 180 -0.93 -15.94 11.84
N ASP A 181 0.00 -16.86 11.57
CA ASP A 181 -0.14 -18.27 11.88
C ASP A 181 0.10 -18.58 13.37
N GLU A 182 0.12 -19.86 13.71
CA GLU A 182 0.35 -20.33 15.09
C GLU A 182 1.77 -20.04 15.59
N ASP A 183 2.73 -19.94 14.67
CA ASP A 183 4.14 -19.60 14.97
C ASP A 183 4.36 -18.09 15.10
N GLY A 184 3.29 -17.29 14.92
CA GLY A 184 3.33 -15.83 15.02
C GLY A 184 3.90 -15.13 13.78
N GLN A 185 4.10 -15.85 12.67
CA GLN A 185 4.53 -15.24 11.42
C GLN A 185 3.40 -14.40 10.83
N ILE A 186 3.66 -13.12 10.58
CA ILE A 186 2.66 -12.20 10.02
C ILE A 186 2.40 -12.53 8.56
N THR A 187 1.14 -12.79 8.24
CA THR A 187 0.67 -13.16 6.89
C THR A 187 -0.41 -12.21 6.36
N HIS A 188 -1.01 -11.39 7.21
CA HIS A 188 -2.11 -10.50 6.84
C HIS A 188 -2.14 -9.22 7.67
N VAL A 189 -2.75 -8.17 7.11
CA VAL A 189 -2.91 -6.86 7.75
C VAL A 189 -4.23 -6.21 7.31
N GLY A 190 -4.82 -5.40 8.19
CA GLY A 190 -5.98 -4.57 7.88
C GLY A 190 -5.98 -3.27 8.67
N ILE A 191 -6.85 -2.34 8.28
CA ILE A 191 -7.01 -1.02 8.87
C ILE A 191 -8.21 -1.06 9.81
N ILE A 192 -7.99 -0.75 11.08
CA ILE A 192 -9.06 -0.68 12.10
C ILE A 192 -9.95 0.53 11.81
N MET A 193 -11.25 0.31 11.80
CA MET A 193 -12.26 1.35 11.63
C MET A 193 -12.82 1.84 12.97
N ASN A 194 -12.98 0.92 13.90
CA ASN A 194 -13.40 1.11 15.30
C ASN A 194 -13.08 -0.18 16.08
N ASP A 195 -13.50 -0.27 17.32
CA ASP A 195 -13.24 -1.42 18.21
C ASP A 195 -13.94 -2.73 17.81
N GLU A 196 -14.84 -2.70 16.83
CA GLU A 196 -15.58 -3.89 16.35
C GLU A 196 -15.37 -4.20 14.86
N GLN A 197 -14.74 -3.29 14.08
CA GLN A 197 -14.70 -3.40 12.62
C GLN A 197 -13.32 -3.11 12.04
N ILE A 198 -12.99 -3.91 11.03
CA ILE A 198 -11.76 -3.78 10.26
C ILE A 198 -12.06 -3.78 8.76
N ILE A 199 -11.37 -2.93 7.99
CA ILE A 199 -11.34 -3.00 6.54
C ILE A 199 -10.02 -3.65 6.10
N HIS A 200 -10.12 -4.69 5.29
CA HIS A 200 -8.97 -5.47 4.84
C HIS A 200 -9.22 -6.07 3.46
N CYS A 201 -8.19 -6.68 2.86
CA CYS A 201 -8.34 -7.34 1.57
C CYS A 201 -8.14 -8.86 1.69
N SER A 202 -9.24 -9.61 1.64
CA SER A 202 -9.28 -11.07 1.63
C SER A 202 -10.33 -11.54 0.62
N GLY A 203 -9.89 -12.08 -0.53
CA GLY A 203 -10.71 -12.29 -1.71
C GLY A 203 -11.06 -11.00 -2.45
N HIS A 204 -11.46 -9.98 -1.73
CA HIS A 204 -11.67 -8.59 -2.15
C HIS A 204 -11.52 -7.65 -0.96
N VAL A 205 -11.50 -6.35 -1.18
CA VAL A 205 -11.54 -5.36 -0.10
C VAL A 205 -12.92 -5.37 0.53
N ARG A 206 -12.98 -5.61 1.85
CA ARG A 206 -14.22 -5.84 2.60
C ARG A 206 -14.13 -5.34 4.04
N ILE A 207 -15.26 -5.20 4.68
CA ILE A 207 -15.38 -4.89 6.10
C ILE A 207 -15.88 -6.14 6.81
N ASP A 208 -15.15 -6.57 7.83
CA ASP A 208 -15.52 -7.68 8.70
C ASP A 208 -15.44 -7.25 10.17
N TYR A 209 -15.93 -8.11 11.08
CA TYR A 209 -15.82 -7.89 12.52
C TYR A 209 -14.42 -8.21 13.02
N LEU A 210 -13.97 -7.44 13.99
CA LEU A 210 -12.72 -7.65 14.72
C LEU A 210 -13.01 -7.89 16.18
N ASP A 211 -12.43 -8.93 16.76
CA ASP A 211 -12.43 -9.20 18.19
C ASP A 211 -11.02 -9.65 18.66
N GLN A 212 -10.88 -10.05 19.92
CA GLN A 212 -9.61 -10.47 20.51
C GLN A 212 -9.04 -11.74 19.86
N THR A 213 -9.87 -12.56 19.22
CA THR A 213 -9.44 -13.77 18.49
C THR A 213 -8.89 -13.40 17.12
N GLY A 214 -9.54 -12.42 16.45
CA GLY A 214 -9.17 -11.97 15.11
C GLY A 214 -10.34 -11.52 14.26
N ILE A 215 -10.25 -11.71 12.96
CA ILE A 215 -11.29 -11.33 12.01
C ILE A 215 -12.37 -12.39 11.96
N PHE A 216 -13.60 -12.02 12.32
CA PHE A 216 -14.79 -12.87 12.20
C PHE A 216 -15.55 -12.55 10.90
N ASN A 217 -15.60 -13.53 10.02
CA ASN A 217 -16.33 -13.47 8.76
C ASN A 217 -17.77 -13.95 8.95
N LYS A 218 -18.75 -13.05 8.87
CA LYS A 218 -20.16 -13.40 9.06
C LYS A 218 -20.72 -14.35 8.01
N GLU A 219 -20.27 -14.25 6.76
CA GLU A 219 -20.78 -15.10 5.67
C GLU A 219 -20.38 -16.56 5.88
N ARG A 220 -19.16 -16.77 6.42
CA ARG A 220 -18.60 -18.09 6.72
C ARG A 220 -18.90 -18.56 8.13
N ASN A 221 -19.34 -17.64 9.01
CA ASN A 221 -19.60 -17.87 10.42
C ASN A 221 -18.37 -18.46 11.15
N GLU A 222 -17.18 -17.93 10.88
CA GLU A 222 -15.91 -18.39 11.45
C GLU A 222 -14.88 -17.26 11.57
N HIS A 223 -13.90 -17.43 12.48
CA HIS A 223 -12.70 -16.61 12.48
C HIS A 223 -11.75 -17.07 11.35
N THR A 224 -11.36 -16.12 10.50
CA THR A 224 -10.54 -16.40 9.32
C THR A 224 -9.07 -16.01 9.47
N HIS A 225 -8.77 -15.05 10.35
CA HIS A 225 -7.42 -14.52 10.56
C HIS A 225 -7.19 -14.30 12.06
N ARG A 226 -6.17 -14.93 12.62
CA ARG A 226 -5.84 -14.85 14.05
C ARG A 226 -5.07 -13.55 14.33
N LEU A 227 -5.57 -12.73 15.26
CA LEU A 227 -4.93 -11.50 15.68
C LEU A 227 -3.60 -11.79 16.40
N GLN A 228 -2.54 -11.10 16.01
CA GLN A 228 -1.23 -11.18 16.63
C GLN A 228 -0.90 -9.88 17.37
N VAL A 229 -1.07 -8.74 16.71
CA VAL A 229 -0.68 -7.45 17.29
C VAL A 229 -1.42 -6.30 16.59
N ILE A 230 -1.64 -5.22 17.33
CA ILE A 230 -2.17 -3.96 16.80
C ILE A 230 -1.09 -2.89 16.94
N LYS A 231 -0.94 -2.07 15.91
CA LYS A 231 0.03 -0.97 15.84
C LYS A 231 -0.64 0.34 15.49
N ARG A 232 -0.27 1.39 16.21
CA ARG A 232 -0.62 2.77 15.88
C ARG A 232 0.54 3.42 15.16
N MET A 233 0.30 3.88 13.96
CA MET A 233 1.26 4.66 13.20
C MET A 233 1.32 6.08 13.79
N VAL A 234 2.52 6.61 13.91
CA VAL A 234 2.81 7.93 14.49
C VAL A 234 3.64 8.78 13.55
#